data_f2f07c4b80cf87ce0b8a6c2706e89335
#
_entry.id   f2f07c4b80cf87ce0b8a6c2706e89335
#
_cell.length_a   1.000
_cell.length_b   1.000
_cell.length_c   1.000
_cell.angle_alpha   90.00
_cell.angle_beta   90.00
_cell.angle_gamma   90.00
#
_symmetry.space_group_name_H-M   'P 1'
#
loop_
_entity.id
_entity.type
_entity.pdbx_description
1 polymer ?
#
loop_
_entity_poly.entity_id
_entity_poly.type
_entity_poly.pdbx_seq_one_letter_code
_entity_poly.pdbx_strand_id
1 'polypeptide(L)'
;MTKYRLLREAAEATLPGVRVTEAPPASDGELALAHDPDWIHAVTTGSTSAAQQLEIGFPWSERMVERARRSVGATLCAARTALLGAEGVAANLAGGTHHAYAHKGSGYCVFNDVAVAARLMQAEWHRHHRRGLRVLVIDLDVHQGNGTAAIFGDDPSVFTLSLHGAKNFPFRKEASDLDVALPDGCADGEYLAALDRALAHTWRHHADAPPGLAFYLAGADPHENDRLGRLKISSAGLAERDLRVLTALRERRIPVALSMAGGYGRDLATTVAVHRQTLALALQSWQSWRAMEESPA
;
A
#
# COMPACT_ATOMS: atom_id res chain seq x y z
N MET A 1 -3.61 15.74 8.84
CA MET A 1 -2.63 15.01 9.70
C MET A 1 -1.24 15.56 9.42
N THR A 2 -0.52 15.92 10.46
CA THR A 2 0.80 16.57 10.38
C THR A 2 1.83 15.71 9.65
N LYS A 3 1.81 14.37 9.82
CA LYS A 3 2.73 13.42 9.19
C LYS A 3 2.84 13.62 7.67
N TYR A 4 1.74 13.65 6.97
CA TYR A 4 1.72 13.73 5.51
C TYR A 4 2.22 15.07 4.96
N ARG A 5 1.90 16.17 5.67
CA ARG A 5 2.43 17.50 5.35
C ARG A 5 3.95 17.53 5.50
N LEU A 6 4.47 17.05 6.63
CA LEU A 6 5.91 17.01 6.88
C LEU A 6 6.64 16.09 5.88
N LEU A 7 6.04 14.97 5.50
CA LEU A 7 6.61 14.08 4.49
C LEU A 7 6.68 14.77 3.12
N ARG A 8 5.61 15.45 2.71
CA ARG A 8 5.60 16.21 1.47
C ARG A 8 6.69 17.28 1.46
N GLU A 9 6.73 18.12 2.52
CA GLU A 9 7.74 19.17 2.67
C GLU A 9 9.17 18.60 2.63
N ALA A 10 9.40 17.46 3.30
CA ALA A 10 10.70 16.79 3.28
C ALA A 10 11.06 16.23 1.90
N ALA A 11 10.09 15.64 1.18
CA ALA A 11 10.32 15.11 -0.16
C ALA A 11 10.65 16.25 -1.15
N GLU A 12 9.86 17.33 -1.15
CA GLU A 12 10.08 18.50 -2.01
C GLU A 12 11.45 19.17 -1.74
N ALA A 13 11.87 19.22 -0.47
CA ALA A 13 13.12 19.85 -0.08
C ALA A 13 14.38 19.00 -0.35
N THR A 14 14.28 17.66 -0.33
CA THR A 14 15.47 16.79 -0.27
C THR A 14 15.55 15.76 -1.39
N LEU A 15 14.52 15.60 -2.21
CA LEU A 15 14.47 14.62 -3.30
C LEU A 15 14.28 15.34 -4.65
N PRO A 16 15.33 15.95 -5.21
CA PRO A 16 15.26 16.60 -6.52
C PRO A 16 14.88 15.55 -7.59
N GLY A 17 13.91 15.89 -8.42
CA GLY A 17 13.36 14.98 -9.43
C GLY A 17 12.03 14.32 -9.02
N VAL A 18 11.64 14.38 -7.75
CA VAL A 18 10.28 13.99 -7.34
C VAL A 18 9.31 15.11 -7.70
N ARG A 19 8.27 14.76 -8.47
CA ARG A 19 7.16 15.67 -8.78
C ARG A 19 5.97 15.33 -7.89
N VAL A 20 5.64 16.21 -6.96
CA VAL A 20 4.48 16.08 -6.08
C VAL A 20 3.29 16.81 -6.70
N THR A 21 2.15 16.11 -6.79
CA THR A 21 0.90 16.66 -7.32
C THR A 21 -0.25 16.37 -6.35
N GLU A 22 -1.25 17.24 -6.34
CA GLU A 22 -2.48 17.00 -5.59
C GLU A 22 -3.35 16.00 -6.34
N ALA A 23 -3.82 14.97 -5.64
CA ALA A 23 -4.71 13.98 -6.21
C ALA A 23 -6.19 14.41 -6.07
N PRO A 24 -7.04 14.14 -7.08
CA PRO A 24 -8.48 14.34 -6.95
C PRO A 24 -9.07 13.33 -5.95
N PRO A 25 -10.22 13.64 -5.32
CA PRO A 25 -10.96 12.65 -4.56
C PRO A 25 -11.53 11.56 -5.48
N ALA A 26 -11.52 10.31 -5.03
CA ALA A 26 -12.18 9.22 -5.74
C ALA A 26 -13.70 9.45 -5.80
N SER A 27 -14.29 9.18 -6.95
CA SER A 27 -15.73 9.21 -7.19
C SER A 27 -16.44 8.00 -6.56
N ASP A 28 -17.75 8.07 -6.38
CA ASP A 28 -18.58 6.95 -5.92
C ASP A 28 -18.45 5.75 -6.87
N GLY A 29 -18.39 5.99 -8.19
CA GLY A 29 -18.22 4.95 -9.19
C GLY A 29 -16.87 4.23 -9.08
N GLU A 30 -15.79 4.94 -8.77
CA GLU A 30 -14.47 4.34 -8.50
C GLU A 30 -14.50 3.53 -7.20
N LEU A 31 -15.07 4.09 -6.13
CA LEU A 31 -15.20 3.39 -4.84
C LEU A 31 -16.01 2.10 -4.97
N ALA A 32 -17.09 2.12 -5.74
CA ALA A 32 -17.99 0.97 -5.95
C ALA A 32 -17.33 -0.21 -6.68
N LEU A 33 -16.11 -0.05 -7.20
CA LEU A 33 -15.33 -1.17 -7.74
C LEU A 33 -14.87 -2.18 -6.66
N ALA A 34 -14.79 -1.73 -5.39
CA ALA A 34 -14.35 -2.58 -4.29
C ALA A 34 -15.19 -2.43 -3.01
N HIS A 35 -16.11 -1.47 -2.97
CA HIS A 35 -16.96 -1.22 -1.80
C HIS A 35 -18.44 -1.29 -2.15
N ASP A 36 -19.22 -1.76 -1.18
CA ASP A 36 -20.66 -1.81 -1.28
C ASP A 36 -21.25 -0.40 -1.38
N PRO A 37 -22.22 -0.16 -2.27
CA PRO A 37 -22.88 1.15 -2.42
C PRO A 37 -23.46 1.69 -1.11
N ASP A 38 -24.04 0.80 -0.27
CA ASP A 38 -24.58 1.18 1.04
C ASP A 38 -23.51 1.69 1.99
N TRP A 39 -22.30 1.09 1.96
CA TRP A 39 -21.17 1.59 2.74
C TRP A 39 -20.69 2.95 2.25
N ILE A 40 -20.57 3.13 0.94
CA ILE A 40 -20.19 4.41 0.34
C ILE A 40 -21.20 5.50 0.72
N HIS A 41 -22.50 5.20 0.61
CA HIS A 41 -23.58 6.11 1.00
C HIS A 41 -23.50 6.47 2.48
N ALA A 42 -23.39 5.48 3.37
CA ALA A 42 -23.35 5.69 4.82
C ALA A 42 -22.15 6.59 5.24
N VAL A 43 -20.98 6.36 4.64
CA VAL A 43 -19.79 7.21 4.88
C VAL A 43 -20.01 8.63 4.34
N THR A 44 -20.55 8.75 3.12
CA THR A 44 -20.73 10.07 2.47
C THR A 44 -21.74 10.94 3.18
N THR A 45 -22.85 10.37 3.66
CA THR A 45 -23.95 11.09 4.31
C THR A 45 -23.80 11.21 5.82
N GLY A 46 -22.81 10.52 6.43
CA GLY A 46 -22.65 10.50 7.88
C GLY A 46 -23.65 9.60 8.61
N SER A 47 -24.30 8.68 7.90
CA SER A 47 -25.28 7.76 8.48
C SER A 47 -24.65 6.47 9.05
N THR A 48 -23.32 6.43 9.18
CA THR A 48 -22.62 5.35 9.87
C THR A 48 -23.03 5.26 11.34
N SER A 49 -23.29 4.04 11.82
CA SER A 49 -23.63 3.80 13.22
C SER A 49 -22.45 4.09 14.17
N ALA A 50 -22.74 4.27 15.44
CA ALA A 50 -21.70 4.45 16.46
C ALA A 50 -20.74 3.24 16.54
N ALA A 51 -21.24 2.02 16.32
CA ALA A 51 -20.41 0.81 16.28
C ALA A 51 -19.44 0.83 15.09
N GLN A 52 -19.90 1.22 13.89
CA GLN A 52 -19.06 1.37 12.72
C GLN A 52 -17.99 2.45 12.89
N GLN A 53 -18.36 3.59 13.52
CA GLN A 53 -17.37 4.64 13.81
C GLN A 53 -16.32 4.19 14.83
N LEU A 54 -16.71 3.40 15.83
CA LEU A 54 -15.79 2.81 16.79
C LEU A 54 -14.82 1.82 16.11
N GLU A 55 -15.32 1.01 15.18
CA GLU A 55 -14.51 0.07 14.42
C GLU A 55 -13.51 0.78 13.49
N ILE A 56 -13.91 1.88 12.87
CA ILE A 56 -13.00 2.77 12.13
C ILE A 56 -11.95 3.39 13.07
N GLY A 57 -12.31 3.76 14.28
CA GLY A 57 -11.41 4.31 15.30
C GLY A 57 -11.31 5.84 15.33
N PHE A 58 -12.17 6.56 14.61
CA PHE A 58 -12.32 8.02 14.73
C PHE A 58 -13.73 8.48 14.34
N PRO A 59 -14.17 9.65 14.85
CA PRO A 59 -15.51 10.17 14.58
C PRO A 59 -15.66 10.57 13.12
N TRP A 60 -16.89 10.51 12.65
CA TRP A 60 -17.25 11.00 11.33
C TRP A 60 -17.11 12.53 11.23
N SER A 61 -16.72 13.00 10.05
CA SER A 61 -16.78 14.40 9.64
C SER A 61 -16.65 14.47 8.11
N GLU A 62 -17.18 15.52 7.50
CA GLU A 62 -16.99 15.78 6.05
C GLU A 62 -15.50 15.80 5.66
N ARG A 63 -14.66 16.36 6.53
CA ARG A 63 -13.21 16.38 6.34
C ARG A 63 -12.59 14.98 6.37
N MET A 64 -13.14 14.07 7.17
CA MET A 64 -12.72 12.67 7.17
C MET A 64 -13.09 12.00 5.84
N VAL A 65 -14.31 12.22 5.34
CA VAL A 65 -14.79 11.68 4.06
C VAL A 65 -13.91 12.18 2.91
N GLU A 66 -13.70 13.49 2.83
CA GLU A 66 -12.83 14.10 1.80
C GLU A 66 -11.41 13.51 1.83
N ARG A 67 -10.83 13.40 3.02
CA ARG A 67 -9.51 12.79 3.19
C ARG A 67 -9.49 11.33 2.73
N ALA A 68 -10.49 10.53 3.08
CA ALA A 68 -10.58 9.13 2.70
C ALA A 68 -10.65 8.99 1.17
N ARG A 69 -11.50 9.81 0.51
CA ARG A 69 -11.62 9.83 -0.95
C ARG A 69 -10.32 10.27 -1.63
N ARG A 70 -9.63 11.29 -1.12
CA ARG A 70 -8.33 11.74 -1.68
C ARG A 70 -7.23 10.70 -1.47
N SER A 71 -7.26 9.96 -0.36
CA SER A 71 -6.32 8.86 -0.15
C SER A 71 -6.47 7.78 -1.22
N VAL A 72 -7.70 7.40 -1.55
CA VAL A 72 -7.97 6.47 -2.66
C VAL A 72 -7.57 7.09 -4.00
N GLY A 73 -8.00 8.32 -4.28
CA GLY A 73 -7.66 9.01 -5.52
C GLY A 73 -6.16 9.13 -5.77
N ALA A 74 -5.36 9.32 -4.71
CA ALA A 74 -3.90 9.36 -4.82
C ALA A 74 -3.30 7.99 -5.20
N THR A 75 -3.84 6.88 -4.66
CA THR A 75 -3.39 5.53 -5.07
C THR A 75 -3.83 5.21 -6.51
N LEU A 76 -5.02 5.67 -6.93
CA LEU A 76 -5.45 5.59 -8.32
C LEU A 76 -4.49 6.33 -9.26
N CYS A 77 -4.12 7.58 -8.92
CA CYS A 77 -3.16 8.36 -9.70
C CYS A 77 -1.79 7.69 -9.76
N ALA A 78 -1.29 7.17 -8.63
CA ALA A 78 -0.01 6.45 -8.59
C ALA A 78 -0.03 5.20 -9.48
N ALA A 79 -1.10 4.40 -9.42
CA ALA A 79 -1.24 3.20 -10.23
C ALA A 79 -1.32 3.52 -11.74
N ARG A 80 -2.11 4.52 -12.13
CA ARG A 80 -2.17 5.00 -13.53
C ARG A 80 -0.81 5.50 -14.00
N THR A 81 -0.09 6.27 -13.19
CA THR A 81 1.23 6.81 -13.53
C THR A 81 2.24 5.67 -13.72
N ALA A 82 2.28 4.71 -12.82
CA ALA A 82 3.23 3.61 -12.89
C ALA A 82 2.94 2.70 -14.09
N LEU A 83 1.68 2.30 -14.29
CA LEU A 83 1.29 1.30 -15.29
C LEU A 83 0.99 1.91 -16.66
N LEU A 84 0.02 2.84 -16.72
CA LEU A 84 -0.48 3.37 -17.98
C LEU A 84 0.35 4.56 -18.49
N GLY A 85 0.95 5.31 -17.58
CA GLY A 85 1.91 6.37 -17.89
C GLY A 85 3.31 5.85 -18.22
N ALA A 86 3.55 4.53 -18.09
CA ALA A 86 4.81 3.85 -18.33
C ALA A 86 6.00 4.38 -17.48
N GLU A 87 5.73 5.05 -16.36
CA GLU A 87 6.79 5.54 -15.47
C GLU A 87 7.40 4.41 -14.62
N GLY A 88 6.74 3.25 -14.52
CA GLY A 88 7.21 2.07 -13.78
C GLY A 88 7.13 2.21 -12.27
N VAL A 89 7.32 3.40 -11.71
CA VAL A 89 7.29 3.66 -10.26
C VAL A 89 6.56 4.95 -9.97
N ALA A 90 5.57 4.91 -9.08
CA ALA A 90 4.88 6.09 -8.54
C ALA A 90 4.44 5.85 -7.10
N ALA A 91 4.20 6.91 -6.33
CA ALA A 91 3.89 6.80 -4.92
C ALA A 91 2.74 7.71 -4.49
N ASN A 92 1.88 7.20 -3.61
CA ASN A 92 0.98 7.97 -2.77
C ASN A 92 1.68 8.29 -1.44
N LEU A 93 1.79 9.56 -1.06
CA LEU A 93 2.39 9.98 0.21
C LEU A 93 1.53 9.62 1.45
N ALA A 94 0.37 9.02 1.22
CA ALA A 94 -0.56 8.47 2.19
C ALA A 94 -0.95 7.04 1.76
N GLY A 95 -2.23 6.68 1.86
CA GLY A 95 -2.73 5.39 1.40
C GLY A 95 -2.38 4.22 2.32
N GLY A 96 -2.50 3.01 1.80
CA GLY A 96 -2.33 1.78 2.56
C GLY A 96 -3.47 1.56 3.56
N THR A 97 -4.69 1.86 3.13
CA THR A 97 -5.89 1.74 3.96
C THR A 97 -6.46 0.32 3.93
N HIS A 98 -5.61 -0.65 4.22
CA HIS A 98 -5.75 -2.09 4.02
C HIS A 98 -6.71 -2.80 4.98
N HIS A 99 -7.15 -2.13 6.05
CA HIS A 99 -8.12 -2.71 6.99
C HIS A 99 -9.58 -2.52 6.59
N ALA A 100 -9.88 -1.67 5.59
CA ALA A 100 -11.24 -1.48 5.11
C ALA A 100 -11.70 -2.67 4.28
N TYR A 101 -12.84 -3.23 4.65
CA TYR A 101 -13.56 -4.29 3.92
C TYR A 101 -14.48 -3.68 2.87
N ALA A 102 -15.11 -4.50 2.05
CA ALA A 102 -16.07 -4.02 1.06
C ALA A 102 -17.25 -3.28 1.72
N HIS A 103 -17.76 -3.78 2.84
CA HIS A 103 -19.00 -3.34 3.50
C HIS A 103 -18.77 -2.56 4.80
N LYS A 104 -17.52 -2.32 5.24
CA LYS A 104 -17.20 -1.61 6.48
C LYS A 104 -15.77 -1.08 6.51
N GLY A 105 -15.55 -0.03 7.30
CA GLY A 105 -14.21 0.45 7.67
C GLY A 105 -13.73 -0.21 8.96
N SER A 106 -12.42 -0.23 9.18
CA SER A 106 -11.76 -0.78 10.37
C SER A 106 -10.36 -0.20 10.51
N GLY A 107 -9.78 -0.20 11.72
CA GLY A 107 -8.36 0.08 11.94
C GLY A 107 -7.85 1.38 11.31
N TYR A 108 -8.56 2.48 11.47
CA TYR A 108 -8.30 3.78 10.86
C TYR A 108 -8.46 3.85 9.33
N CYS A 109 -9.01 2.81 8.71
CA CYS A 109 -9.27 2.73 7.28
C CYS A 109 -10.77 2.83 7.00
N VAL A 110 -11.15 3.70 6.07
CA VAL A 110 -12.55 3.93 5.66
C VAL A 110 -12.86 3.23 4.34
N PHE A 111 -12.02 3.46 3.33
CA PHE A 111 -12.05 2.80 2.02
C PHE A 111 -10.70 2.15 1.76
N ASN A 112 -10.69 0.99 1.11
CA ASN A 112 -9.48 0.26 0.74
C ASN A 112 -8.93 0.81 -0.58
N ASP A 113 -7.93 1.66 -0.49
CA ASP A 113 -7.35 2.37 -1.64
C ASP A 113 -6.69 1.42 -2.64
N VAL A 114 -6.00 0.39 -2.16
CA VAL A 114 -5.35 -0.61 -3.01
C VAL A 114 -6.37 -1.48 -3.73
N ALA A 115 -7.45 -1.90 -3.05
CA ALA A 115 -8.48 -2.71 -3.66
C ALA A 115 -9.21 -1.96 -4.77
N VAL A 116 -9.58 -0.69 -4.52
CA VAL A 116 -10.19 0.17 -5.54
C VAL A 116 -9.23 0.36 -6.72
N ALA A 117 -7.95 0.63 -6.45
CA ALA A 117 -6.97 0.87 -7.50
C ALA A 117 -6.69 -0.40 -8.33
N ALA A 118 -6.60 -1.57 -7.71
CA ALA A 118 -6.42 -2.84 -8.41
C ALA A 118 -7.57 -3.10 -9.39
N ARG A 119 -8.82 -2.97 -8.94
CA ARG A 119 -10.01 -3.15 -9.78
C ARG A 119 -10.06 -2.15 -10.93
N LEU A 120 -9.77 -0.89 -10.65
CA LEU A 120 -9.77 0.13 -11.70
C LEU A 120 -8.69 -0.14 -12.75
N MET A 121 -7.47 -0.49 -12.32
CA MET A 121 -6.39 -0.81 -13.26
C MET A 121 -6.69 -2.07 -14.09
N GLN A 122 -7.34 -3.08 -13.52
CA GLN A 122 -7.82 -4.24 -14.27
C GLN A 122 -8.83 -3.84 -15.35
N ALA A 123 -9.79 -2.98 -15.02
CA ALA A 123 -10.81 -2.50 -15.96
C ALA A 123 -10.21 -1.63 -17.06
N GLU A 124 -9.34 -0.66 -16.72
CA GLU A 124 -8.68 0.22 -17.67
C GLU A 124 -7.72 -0.56 -18.58
N TRP A 125 -6.93 -1.47 -18.02
CA TRP A 125 -6.05 -2.35 -18.78
C TRP A 125 -6.81 -3.21 -19.80
N HIS A 126 -7.91 -3.85 -19.35
CA HIS A 126 -8.74 -4.64 -20.24
C HIS A 126 -9.33 -3.82 -21.38
N ARG A 127 -9.77 -2.59 -21.10
CA ARG A 127 -10.30 -1.68 -22.11
C ARG A 127 -9.25 -1.36 -23.19
N HIS A 128 -7.99 -1.15 -22.80
CA HIS A 128 -6.91 -0.79 -23.72
C HIS A 128 -6.27 -2.00 -24.43
N HIS A 129 -6.12 -3.11 -23.74
CA HIS A 129 -5.32 -4.24 -24.23
C HIS A 129 -6.13 -5.50 -24.54
N ARG A 130 -7.45 -5.53 -24.23
CA ARG A 130 -8.35 -6.68 -24.42
C ARG A 130 -7.87 -7.97 -23.74
N ARG A 131 -7.09 -7.85 -22.68
CA ARG A 131 -6.58 -8.96 -21.85
C ARG A 131 -6.67 -8.64 -20.37
N GLY A 132 -6.65 -9.68 -19.52
CA GLY A 132 -6.64 -9.52 -18.07
C GLY A 132 -5.33 -8.92 -17.56
N LEU A 133 -5.39 -8.29 -16.39
CA LEU A 133 -4.24 -7.81 -15.63
C LEU A 133 -4.18 -8.59 -14.32
N ARG A 134 -3.08 -9.30 -14.09
CA ARG A 134 -2.78 -9.88 -12.78
C ARG A 134 -2.12 -8.82 -11.90
N VAL A 135 -2.54 -8.74 -10.66
CA VAL A 135 -2.08 -7.76 -9.68
C VAL A 135 -1.42 -8.47 -8.52
N LEU A 136 -0.33 -7.92 -8.03
CA LEU A 136 0.37 -8.35 -6.81
C LEU A 136 0.24 -7.26 -5.75
N VAL A 137 -0.23 -7.61 -4.57
CA VAL A 137 -0.20 -6.74 -3.39
C VAL A 137 0.88 -7.24 -2.45
N ILE A 138 1.90 -6.42 -2.19
CA ILE A 138 2.96 -6.66 -1.22
C ILE A 138 2.70 -5.73 -0.03
N ASP A 139 2.11 -6.27 1.01
CA ASP A 139 1.79 -5.54 2.23
C ASP A 139 2.83 -5.84 3.31
N LEU A 140 3.67 -4.85 3.59
CA LEU A 140 4.71 -4.93 4.62
C LEU A 140 4.49 -3.92 5.76
N ASP A 141 3.24 -3.49 5.94
CA ASP A 141 2.77 -2.86 7.18
C ASP A 141 2.88 -3.88 8.34
N VAL A 142 3.09 -3.40 9.57
CA VAL A 142 3.19 -4.30 10.73
C VAL A 142 1.86 -5.00 11.06
N HIS A 143 0.76 -4.43 10.58
CA HIS A 143 -0.58 -4.99 10.70
C HIS A 143 -0.92 -5.83 9.46
N GLN A 144 -1.68 -6.92 9.64
CA GLN A 144 -2.19 -7.66 8.47
C GLN A 144 -3.21 -6.83 7.70
N GLY A 145 -3.10 -6.81 6.39
CA GLY A 145 -4.10 -6.20 5.49
C GLY A 145 -5.39 -7.03 5.38
N ASN A 146 -6.08 -7.20 6.49
CA ASN A 146 -7.27 -8.07 6.58
C ASN A 146 -8.42 -7.65 5.66
N GLY A 147 -8.64 -6.34 5.47
CA GLY A 147 -9.64 -5.86 4.52
C GLY A 147 -9.28 -6.21 3.08
N THR A 148 -8.02 -6.06 2.71
CA THR A 148 -7.50 -6.44 1.39
C THR A 148 -7.62 -7.93 1.17
N ALA A 149 -7.21 -8.75 2.14
CA ALA A 149 -7.35 -10.21 2.08
C ALA A 149 -8.82 -10.64 1.91
N ALA A 150 -9.74 -10.03 2.67
CA ALA A 150 -11.17 -10.34 2.57
C ALA A 150 -11.80 -9.94 1.23
N ILE A 151 -11.36 -8.84 0.61
CA ILE A 151 -11.88 -8.36 -0.68
C ILE A 151 -11.42 -9.28 -1.83
N PHE A 152 -10.23 -9.85 -1.74
CA PHE A 152 -9.61 -10.62 -2.82
C PHE A 152 -9.54 -12.13 -2.55
N GLY A 153 -10.07 -12.62 -1.42
CA GLY A 153 -9.91 -14.02 -0.98
C GLY A 153 -10.28 -15.10 -2.01
N ASP A 154 -11.25 -14.82 -2.88
CA ASP A 154 -11.69 -15.75 -3.94
C ASP A 154 -11.29 -15.29 -5.36
N ASP A 155 -10.35 -14.32 -5.47
CA ASP A 155 -9.97 -13.73 -6.76
C ASP A 155 -8.54 -14.11 -7.20
N PRO A 156 -8.38 -15.09 -8.08
CA PRO A 156 -7.06 -15.53 -8.55
C PRO A 156 -6.33 -14.51 -9.43
N SER A 157 -6.96 -13.39 -9.77
CA SER A 157 -6.32 -12.32 -10.55
C SER A 157 -5.54 -11.33 -9.69
N VAL A 158 -5.72 -11.36 -8.35
CA VAL A 158 -4.99 -10.54 -7.38
C VAL A 158 -4.34 -11.45 -6.35
N PHE A 159 -3.04 -11.44 -6.25
CA PHE A 159 -2.28 -12.16 -5.23
C PHE A 159 -1.92 -11.23 -4.07
N THR A 160 -2.27 -11.63 -2.86
CA THR A 160 -2.05 -10.86 -1.63
C THR A 160 -0.95 -11.50 -0.78
N LEU A 161 0.17 -10.77 -0.60
CA LEU A 161 1.23 -11.10 0.35
C LEU A 161 1.12 -10.14 1.54
N SER A 162 0.99 -10.66 2.75
CA SER A 162 1.07 -9.89 4.00
C SER A 162 2.16 -10.44 4.92
N LEU A 163 3.16 -9.60 5.24
CA LEU A 163 4.21 -9.93 6.21
C LEU A 163 4.06 -9.01 7.41
N HIS A 164 3.58 -9.54 8.54
CA HIS A 164 3.06 -8.76 9.65
C HIS A 164 3.44 -9.35 11.02
N GLY A 165 3.30 -8.55 12.06
CA GLY A 165 3.46 -9.01 13.43
C GLY A 165 2.31 -9.94 13.87
N ALA A 166 2.63 -11.15 14.34
CA ALA A 166 1.66 -12.19 14.69
C ALA A 166 0.60 -11.70 15.69
N LYS A 167 1.01 -10.89 16.66
CA LYS A 167 0.13 -10.32 17.70
C LYS A 167 -0.28 -8.87 17.47
N ASN A 168 0.08 -8.29 16.33
CA ASN A 168 -0.45 -6.98 15.93
C ASN A 168 -1.92 -7.09 15.50
N PHE A 169 -2.62 -5.96 15.46
CA PHE A 169 -3.97 -5.88 14.91
C PHE A 169 -3.97 -6.38 13.43
N PRO A 170 -5.04 -7.00 12.94
CA PRO A 170 -6.23 -7.42 13.68
C PRO A 170 -5.94 -8.66 14.55
N PHE A 171 -6.66 -8.79 15.68
CA PHE A 171 -6.49 -9.96 16.55
C PHE A 171 -7.03 -11.24 15.91
N ARG A 172 -8.09 -11.13 15.11
CA ARG A 172 -8.58 -12.18 14.23
C ARG A 172 -8.12 -11.86 12.81
N LYS A 173 -7.21 -12.69 12.30
CA LYS A 173 -6.66 -12.56 10.96
C LYS A 173 -7.64 -13.06 9.90
N GLU A 174 -7.56 -12.50 8.71
CA GLU A 174 -8.13 -13.06 7.48
C GLU A 174 -7.07 -13.89 6.74
N ALA A 175 -7.46 -14.65 5.73
CA ALA A 175 -6.52 -15.41 4.93
C ALA A 175 -6.12 -14.60 3.68
N SER A 176 -4.83 -14.27 3.57
CA SER A 176 -4.20 -13.81 2.33
C SER A 176 -3.72 -15.02 1.53
N ASP A 177 -3.31 -14.83 0.26
CA ASP A 177 -2.67 -15.91 -0.50
C ASP A 177 -1.33 -16.33 0.14
N LEU A 178 -0.64 -15.38 0.77
CA LEU A 178 0.57 -15.65 1.55
C LEU A 178 0.63 -14.76 2.80
N ASP A 179 0.42 -15.36 3.97
CA ASP A 179 0.60 -14.70 5.27
C ASP A 179 1.92 -15.15 5.92
N VAL A 180 2.72 -14.17 6.34
CA VAL A 180 3.97 -14.39 7.09
C VAL A 180 3.87 -13.67 8.44
N ALA A 181 3.49 -14.41 9.47
CA ALA A 181 3.32 -13.89 10.82
C ALA A 181 4.64 -13.94 11.59
N LEU A 182 5.16 -12.79 12.01
CA LEU A 182 6.43 -12.64 12.72
C LEU A 182 6.22 -12.49 14.23
N PRO A 183 7.10 -13.05 15.06
CA PRO A 183 7.00 -12.94 16.51
C PRO A 183 7.25 -11.51 17.00
N ASP A 184 6.70 -11.18 18.18
CA ASP A 184 7.04 -9.94 18.88
C ASP A 184 8.54 -9.82 19.06
N GLY A 185 9.11 -8.64 18.79
CA GLY A 185 10.54 -8.39 18.93
C GLY A 185 11.41 -8.88 17.76
N CYS A 186 10.81 -9.44 16.70
CA CYS A 186 11.52 -9.80 15.47
C CYS A 186 12.35 -8.61 14.98
N ALA A 187 13.64 -8.84 14.73
CA ALA A 187 14.61 -7.82 14.32
C ALA A 187 15.04 -8.02 12.86
N ASP A 188 15.89 -7.12 12.36
CA ASP A 188 16.26 -7.00 10.95
C ASP A 188 16.60 -8.33 10.28
N GLY A 189 17.48 -9.13 10.87
CA GLY A 189 17.95 -10.38 10.23
C GLY A 189 16.85 -11.41 10.03
N GLU A 190 15.99 -11.63 11.02
CA GLU A 190 14.86 -12.55 10.94
C GLU A 190 13.79 -12.02 9.97
N TYR A 191 13.49 -10.73 10.05
CA TYR A 191 12.53 -10.05 9.17
C TYR A 191 12.96 -10.15 7.71
N LEU A 192 14.18 -9.76 7.39
CA LEU A 192 14.69 -9.75 6.02
C LEU A 192 14.80 -11.18 5.45
N ALA A 193 15.19 -12.16 6.26
CA ALA A 193 15.18 -13.57 5.84
C ALA A 193 13.75 -14.09 5.58
N ALA A 194 12.77 -13.65 6.36
CA ALA A 194 11.35 -13.98 6.12
C ALA A 194 10.84 -13.32 4.83
N LEU A 195 11.18 -12.06 4.59
CA LEU A 195 10.85 -11.35 3.36
C LEU A 195 11.44 -12.05 2.13
N ASP A 196 12.70 -12.46 2.17
CA ASP A 196 13.34 -13.16 1.05
C ASP A 196 12.62 -14.47 0.71
N ARG A 197 12.24 -15.25 1.74
CA ARG A 197 11.45 -16.48 1.54
C ARG A 197 10.07 -16.19 0.96
N ALA A 198 9.41 -15.13 1.43
CA ALA A 198 8.10 -14.72 0.94
C ALA A 198 8.16 -14.29 -0.53
N LEU A 199 9.12 -13.44 -0.89
CA LEU A 199 9.33 -13.03 -2.27
C LEU A 199 9.68 -14.23 -3.17
N ALA A 200 10.57 -15.12 -2.73
CA ALA A 200 10.90 -16.34 -3.47
C ALA A 200 9.67 -17.25 -3.69
N HIS A 201 8.76 -17.35 -2.70
CA HIS A 201 7.50 -18.08 -2.85
C HIS A 201 6.60 -17.39 -3.89
N THR A 202 6.40 -16.08 -3.75
CA THR A 202 5.60 -15.27 -4.68
C THR A 202 6.07 -15.43 -6.13
N TRP A 203 7.39 -15.38 -6.37
CA TRP A 203 7.91 -15.53 -7.72
C TRP A 203 7.76 -16.94 -8.29
N ARG A 204 7.84 -17.98 -7.46
CA ARG A 204 7.53 -19.37 -7.91
C ARG A 204 6.05 -19.50 -8.27
N HIS A 205 5.15 -18.92 -7.48
CA HIS A 205 3.71 -18.92 -7.79
C HIS A 205 3.40 -18.23 -9.13
N HIS A 206 4.13 -17.18 -9.46
CA HIS A 206 3.94 -16.38 -10.65
C HIS A 206 4.85 -16.76 -11.84
N ALA A 207 5.52 -17.92 -11.79
CA ALA A 207 6.48 -18.31 -12.83
C ALA A 207 5.87 -18.33 -14.25
N ASP A 208 4.67 -18.90 -14.39
CA ASP A 208 3.99 -19.05 -15.68
C ASP A 208 3.06 -17.86 -16.02
N ALA A 209 2.73 -17.02 -15.05
CA ALA A 209 1.79 -15.92 -15.23
C ALA A 209 2.16 -14.74 -14.33
N PRO A 210 3.16 -13.95 -14.73
CA PRO A 210 3.65 -12.84 -13.91
C PRO A 210 2.59 -11.74 -13.74
N PRO A 211 2.58 -11.03 -12.60
CA PRO A 211 1.74 -9.86 -12.42
C PRO A 211 2.18 -8.72 -13.33
N GLY A 212 1.22 -7.97 -13.85
CA GLY A 212 1.49 -6.79 -14.66
C GLY A 212 1.50 -5.48 -13.88
N LEU A 213 1.14 -5.51 -12.58
CA LEU A 213 1.18 -4.36 -11.67
C LEU A 213 1.39 -4.87 -10.24
N ALA A 214 2.20 -4.17 -9.46
CA ALA A 214 2.31 -4.36 -8.03
C ALA A 214 1.83 -3.13 -7.25
N PHE A 215 1.17 -3.37 -6.12
CA PHE A 215 0.97 -2.39 -5.06
C PHE A 215 1.90 -2.75 -3.90
N TYR A 216 2.66 -1.76 -3.44
CA TYR A 216 3.57 -1.94 -2.33
C TYR A 216 3.17 -1.02 -1.16
N LEU A 217 2.73 -1.62 -0.05
CA LEU A 217 2.41 -0.91 1.19
C LEU A 217 3.66 -0.90 2.08
N ALA A 218 4.32 0.26 2.12
CA ALA A 218 5.61 0.45 2.76
C ALA A 218 5.44 1.07 4.17
N GLY A 219 4.70 0.42 5.05
CA GLY A 219 4.47 0.91 6.42
C GLY A 219 5.77 1.19 7.17
N ALA A 220 5.80 2.29 7.93
CA ALA A 220 6.90 2.62 8.83
C ALA A 220 6.75 2.01 10.22
N ASP A 221 5.65 1.34 10.49
CA ASP A 221 5.28 0.79 11.80
C ASP A 221 5.95 -0.54 12.19
N PRO A 222 6.66 -1.30 11.32
CA PRO A 222 7.57 -2.32 11.80
C PRO A 222 8.78 -1.75 12.55
N HIS A 223 9.02 -0.42 12.48
CA HIS A 223 10.15 0.25 13.14
C HIS A 223 10.12 0.09 14.66
N GLU A 224 11.29 -0.13 15.27
CA GLU A 224 11.47 -0.37 16.72
C GLU A 224 10.89 0.73 17.63
N ASN A 225 10.78 1.97 17.11
CA ASN A 225 10.23 3.12 17.83
C ASN A 225 8.74 3.37 17.53
N ASP A 226 8.06 2.48 16.81
CA ASP A 226 6.61 2.60 16.63
C ASP A 226 5.85 2.29 17.94
N ARG A 227 4.71 2.96 18.12
CA ARG A 227 3.88 2.77 19.33
C ARG A 227 2.91 1.61 19.23
N LEU A 228 2.53 1.25 18.01
CA LEU A 228 1.52 0.22 17.73
C LEU A 228 2.16 -1.06 17.22
N GLY A 229 3.32 -0.95 16.55
CA GLY A 229 4.11 -2.08 16.07
C GLY A 229 4.79 -2.85 17.21
N ARG A 230 4.88 -4.17 17.05
CA ARG A 230 5.54 -5.06 18.02
C ARG A 230 6.85 -5.65 17.49
N LEU A 231 7.24 -5.30 16.27
CA LEU A 231 8.53 -5.67 15.69
C LEU A 231 9.63 -4.69 16.15
N LYS A 232 10.89 -5.03 15.86
CA LYS A 232 12.07 -4.26 16.25
C LYS A 232 12.99 -4.01 15.06
N ILE A 233 12.40 -3.52 13.96
CA ILE A 233 13.16 -3.27 12.75
C ILE A 233 13.81 -1.89 12.84
N SER A 234 15.11 -1.82 12.52
CA SER A 234 15.83 -0.56 12.46
C SER A 234 15.48 0.25 11.21
N SER A 235 15.83 1.53 11.18
CA SER A 235 15.71 2.34 9.96
C SER A 235 16.52 1.75 8.80
N ALA A 236 17.68 1.16 9.07
CA ALA A 236 18.48 0.47 8.06
C ALA A 236 17.80 -0.82 7.56
N GLY A 237 17.17 -1.59 8.45
CA GLY A 237 16.38 -2.76 8.11
C GLY A 237 15.19 -2.42 7.23
N LEU A 238 14.48 -1.31 7.50
CA LEU A 238 13.39 -0.84 6.64
C LEU A 238 13.88 -0.34 5.28
N ALA A 239 15.02 0.32 5.21
CA ALA A 239 15.63 0.71 3.94
C ALA A 239 16.02 -0.52 3.11
N GLU A 240 16.59 -1.53 3.72
CA GLU A 240 16.95 -2.80 3.06
C GLU A 240 15.70 -3.56 2.60
N ARG A 241 14.61 -3.58 3.39
CA ARG A 241 13.30 -4.08 3.00
C ARG A 241 12.83 -3.47 1.69
N ASP A 242 12.80 -2.13 1.65
CA ASP A 242 12.31 -1.38 0.48
C ASP A 242 13.20 -1.63 -0.74
N LEU A 243 14.52 -1.66 -0.55
CA LEU A 243 15.48 -1.94 -1.62
C LEU A 243 15.23 -3.34 -2.23
N ARG A 244 15.02 -4.38 -1.41
CA ARG A 244 14.75 -5.76 -1.89
C ARG A 244 13.47 -5.83 -2.69
N VAL A 245 12.37 -5.25 -2.19
CA VAL A 245 11.08 -5.23 -2.91
C VAL A 245 11.19 -4.51 -4.24
N LEU A 246 11.72 -3.29 -4.24
CA LEU A 246 11.84 -2.47 -5.45
C LEU A 246 12.78 -3.08 -6.49
N THR A 247 13.88 -3.68 -6.05
CA THR A 247 14.81 -4.40 -6.94
C THR A 247 14.15 -5.63 -7.56
N ALA A 248 13.46 -6.45 -6.75
CA ALA A 248 12.80 -7.65 -7.24
C ALA A 248 11.69 -7.36 -8.27
N LEU A 249 10.95 -6.25 -8.09
CA LEU A 249 9.93 -5.80 -9.03
C LEU A 249 10.55 -5.25 -10.32
N ARG A 250 11.58 -4.42 -10.21
CA ARG A 250 12.28 -3.84 -11.35
C ARG A 250 12.94 -4.90 -12.24
N GLU A 251 13.62 -5.88 -11.64
CA GLU A 251 14.25 -7.00 -12.38
C GLU A 251 13.24 -7.81 -13.21
N ARG A 252 11.97 -7.83 -12.76
CA ARG A 252 10.87 -8.52 -13.45
C ARG A 252 10.05 -7.60 -14.35
N ARG A 253 10.45 -6.33 -14.48
CA ARG A 253 9.72 -5.31 -15.22
C ARG A 253 8.25 -5.19 -14.78
N ILE A 254 8.01 -5.27 -13.48
CA ILE A 254 6.67 -5.11 -12.87
C ILE A 254 6.55 -3.66 -12.35
N PRO A 255 5.70 -2.83 -12.96
CA PRO A 255 5.43 -1.49 -12.46
C PRO A 255 4.85 -1.53 -11.05
N VAL A 256 5.16 -0.52 -10.23
CA VAL A 256 4.76 -0.48 -8.82
C VAL A 256 4.15 0.86 -8.42
N ALA A 257 2.99 0.80 -7.77
CA ALA A 257 2.38 1.91 -7.05
C ALA A 257 2.63 1.71 -5.55
N LEU A 258 3.39 2.63 -4.94
CA LEU A 258 3.67 2.60 -3.51
C LEU A 258 2.61 3.39 -2.72
N SER A 259 2.34 2.95 -1.49
CA SER A 259 1.65 3.76 -0.48
C SER A 259 2.41 3.69 0.85
N MET A 260 2.35 4.81 1.61
CA MET A 260 3.12 4.94 2.86
C MET A 260 2.55 4.14 4.03
N ALA A 261 1.29 3.75 3.96
CA ALA A 261 0.62 2.93 4.97
C ALA A 261 0.79 3.44 6.43
N GLY A 262 0.92 2.53 7.39
CA GLY A 262 1.04 2.84 8.81
C GLY A 262 2.32 3.57 9.21
N GLY A 263 2.37 3.92 10.47
CA GLY A 263 3.50 4.60 11.09
C GLY A 263 3.03 5.64 12.11
N TYR A 264 3.14 5.26 13.37
CA TYR A 264 2.76 6.05 14.54
C TYR A 264 3.90 6.07 15.56
N GLY A 265 5.10 6.42 15.07
CA GLY A 265 6.30 6.49 15.88
C GLY A 265 6.13 7.35 17.15
N ARG A 266 6.86 7.04 18.19
CA ARG A 266 6.93 7.87 19.40
C ARG A 266 7.41 9.27 19.10
N ASP A 267 8.31 9.37 18.12
CA ASP A 267 8.74 10.60 17.49
C ASP A 267 8.24 10.64 16.03
N LEU A 268 7.52 11.71 15.70
CA LEU A 268 6.99 11.91 14.35
C LEU A 268 8.10 12.10 13.31
N ALA A 269 9.22 12.70 13.72
CA ALA A 269 10.36 12.93 12.83
C ALA A 269 10.96 11.60 12.34
N THR A 270 11.06 10.60 13.21
CA THR A 270 11.51 9.24 12.85
C THR A 270 10.58 8.61 11.79
N THR A 271 9.26 8.68 11.99
CA THR A 271 8.30 8.16 10.99
C THR A 271 8.45 8.86 9.64
N VAL A 272 8.58 10.19 9.66
CA VAL A 272 8.80 10.98 8.43
C VAL A 272 10.12 10.63 7.76
N ALA A 273 11.19 10.41 8.53
CA ALA A 273 12.49 10.02 8.01
C ALA A 273 12.46 8.64 7.33
N VAL A 274 11.77 7.65 7.91
CA VAL A 274 11.57 6.32 7.31
C VAL A 274 10.81 6.45 5.99
N HIS A 275 9.66 7.10 5.96
CA HIS A 275 8.90 7.27 4.72
C HIS A 275 9.66 8.07 3.66
N ARG A 276 10.42 9.10 4.06
CA ARG A 276 11.29 9.84 3.13
C ARG A 276 12.38 8.94 2.55
N GLN A 277 12.94 8.02 3.35
CA GLN A 277 13.89 7.01 2.88
C GLN A 277 13.25 6.08 1.85
N THR A 278 12.04 5.61 2.09
CA THR A 278 11.25 4.83 1.12
C THR A 278 11.08 5.58 -0.20
N LEU A 279 10.73 6.88 -0.15
CA LEU A 279 10.61 7.72 -1.34
C LEU A 279 11.94 7.91 -2.08
N ALA A 280 13.06 8.02 -1.35
CA ALA A 280 14.38 8.12 -1.96
C ALA A 280 14.74 6.83 -2.73
N LEU A 281 14.45 5.66 -2.17
CA LEU A 281 14.65 4.37 -2.84
C LEU A 281 13.70 4.19 -4.02
N ALA A 282 12.45 4.66 -3.91
CA ALA A 282 11.50 4.68 -5.02
C ALA A 282 12.00 5.55 -6.19
N LEU A 283 12.56 6.74 -5.88
CA LEU A 283 13.18 7.61 -6.89
C LEU A 283 14.38 6.93 -7.58
N GLN A 284 15.25 6.27 -6.84
CA GLN A 284 16.38 5.50 -7.41
C GLN A 284 15.88 4.34 -8.30
N SER A 285 14.81 3.65 -7.87
CA SER A 285 14.19 2.60 -8.66
C SER A 285 13.58 3.13 -9.95
N TRP A 286 12.92 4.29 -9.90
CA TRP A 286 12.41 4.99 -11.08
C TRP A 286 13.52 5.39 -12.06
N GLN A 287 14.62 5.98 -11.57
CA GLN A 287 15.77 6.33 -12.40
C GLN A 287 16.35 5.10 -13.12
N SER A 288 16.46 3.99 -12.40
CA SER A 288 16.93 2.73 -12.97
C SER A 288 15.92 2.14 -13.98
N TRP A 289 14.62 2.29 -13.72
CA TRP A 289 13.56 1.88 -14.66
C TRP A 289 13.68 2.66 -15.98
N ARG A 290 13.78 3.99 -15.90
CA ARG A 290 13.94 4.85 -17.07
C ARG A 290 15.19 4.51 -17.87
N ALA A 291 16.32 4.25 -17.23
CA ALA A 291 17.55 3.85 -17.89
C ALA A 291 17.41 2.51 -18.65
N MET A 292 16.57 1.57 -18.15
CA MET A 292 16.28 0.31 -18.85
C MET A 292 15.38 0.50 -20.08
N GLU A 293 14.46 1.49 -20.05
CA GLU A 293 13.59 1.82 -21.20
C GLU A 293 14.36 2.53 -22.33
N GLU A 294 15.38 3.32 -21.98
CA GLU A 294 16.20 4.10 -22.91
C GLU A 294 17.34 3.26 -23.53
N SER A 295 17.66 2.09 -22.98
CA SER A 295 18.67 1.19 -23.52
C SER A 295 18.07 0.35 -24.64
N PRO A 296 18.55 0.45 -25.91
CA PRO A 296 18.08 -0.41 -26.99
C PRO A 296 18.40 -1.88 -26.67
N ALA A 297 17.45 -2.76 -26.94
CA ALA A 297 17.59 -4.22 -26.80
C ALA A 297 18.57 -4.79 -27.82
#